data_3d348297b1b0d1ceb3c7e6c3d580aed7
#
_entry.id   3d348297b1b0d1ceb3c7e6c3d580aed7
#
_cell.length_a   1.000
_cell.length_b   1.000
_cell.length_c   1.000
_cell.angle_alpha   90.00
_cell.angle_beta   90.00
_cell.angle_gamma   90.00
#
_symmetry.space_group_name_H-M   'P 1'
#
loop_
_entity.id
_entity.type
_entity.pdbx_description
1 polymer ?
#
loop_
_entity_poly.entity_id
_entity_poly.type
_entity_poly.pdbx_seq_one_letter_code
_entity_poly.pdbx_strand_id
1 'polypeptide(L)'
;YVVDNWLKPVMQDIGEEWLAGRLDIAGEHFVSNAVMRRLGAAFETAPLPVRGPLVLVGLPAGSYHEIGPLAFATAARRIGLAALYLGSNVPLEAWTRAVSIHKASAIVLSVVQPHDVAEVNTLVDVLTAEHPELLIVVGGRLQHDVNGLVMHLPEGIAASAAALATRLMG
;
A
#
# COMPACT_ATOMS: atom_id res chain seq x y z
N TYR A 1 6.45 -14.80 0.68
CA TYR A 1 6.39 -15.91 1.63
C TYR A 1 6.35 -15.45 3.09
N VAL A 2 7.37 -14.71 3.58
CA VAL A 2 7.45 -14.28 4.99
C VAL A 2 6.25 -13.38 5.37
N VAL A 3 5.88 -12.44 4.52
CA VAL A 3 4.78 -11.52 4.80
C VAL A 3 3.43 -12.25 4.82
N ASP A 4 3.14 -13.04 3.80
CA ASP A 4 1.83 -13.68 3.68
C ASP A 4 1.65 -14.86 4.63
N ASN A 5 2.72 -15.65 4.90
CA ASN A 5 2.61 -16.88 5.66
C ASN A 5 3.01 -16.76 7.14
N TRP A 6 3.63 -15.64 7.51
CA TRP A 6 4.03 -15.43 8.90
C TRP A 6 3.57 -14.11 9.46
N LEU A 7 3.87 -12.97 8.81
CA LEU A 7 3.55 -11.65 9.36
C LEU A 7 2.05 -11.39 9.41
N LYS A 8 1.32 -11.68 8.32
CA LYS A 8 -0.12 -11.45 8.24
C LYS A 8 -0.89 -12.26 9.29
N PRO A 9 -0.67 -13.57 9.46
CA PRO A 9 -1.29 -14.34 10.54
C PRO A 9 -0.97 -13.78 11.93
N VAL A 10 0.30 -13.49 12.22
CA VAL A 10 0.71 -12.92 13.52
C VAL A 10 0.01 -11.58 13.80
N MET A 11 -0.13 -10.72 12.80
CA MET A 11 -0.84 -9.44 12.98
C MET A 11 -2.35 -9.64 13.19
N GLN A 12 -2.94 -10.68 12.59
CA GLN A 12 -4.34 -11.05 12.84
C GLN A 12 -4.52 -11.58 14.26
N ASP A 13 -3.65 -12.48 14.73
CA ASP A 13 -3.66 -13.00 16.08
C ASP A 13 -3.53 -11.87 17.13
N ILE A 14 -2.62 -10.90 16.89
CA ILE A 14 -2.47 -9.71 17.74
C ILE A 14 -3.77 -8.89 17.79
N GLY A 15 -4.43 -8.71 16.64
CA GLY A 15 -5.71 -8.02 16.57
C GLY A 15 -6.82 -8.75 17.35
N GLU A 16 -6.86 -10.07 17.28
CA GLU A 16 -7.80 -10.90 18.04
C GLU A 16 -7.53 -10.85 19.55
N GLU A 17 -6.26 -10.92 19.98
CA GLU A 17 -5.84 -10.78 21.36
C GLU A 17 -6.19 -9.39 21.94
N TRP A 18 -6.05 -8.35 21.14
CA TRP A 18 -6.46 -7.00 21.51
C TRP A 18 -7.99 -6.89 21.65
N LEU A 19 -8.75 -7.40 20.68
CA LEU A 19 -10.22 -7.42 20.73
C LEU A 19 -10.75 -8.23 21.92
N ALA A 20 -10.03 -9.28 22.32
CA ALA A 20 -10.36 -10.10 23.49
C ALA A 20 -9.92 -9.46 24.82
N GLY A 21 -9.30 -8.28 24.80
CA GLY A 21 -8.81 -7.57 25.99
C GLY A 21 -7.60 -8.23 26.67
N ARG A 22 -6.93 -9.17 26.00
CA ARG A 22 -5.73 -9.85 26.50
C ARG A 22 -4.43 -9.11 26.15
N LEU A 23 -4.50 -8.23 25.16
CA LEU A 23 -3.41 -7.32 24.80
C LEU A 23 -3.88 -5.87 25.00
N ASP A 24 -3.11 -5.07 25.69
CA ASP A 24 -3.40 -3.65 25.84
C ASP A 24 -2.89 -2.84 24.63
N ILE A 25 -3.33 -1.59 24.53
CA ILE A 25 -2.94 -0.67 23.46
C ILE A 25 -1.41 -0.51 23.38
N ALA A 26 -0.74 -0.47 24.53
CA ALA A 26 0.72 -0.30 24.58
C ALA A 26 1.45 -1.52 24.00
N GLY A 27 0.95 -2.73 24.27
CA GLY A 27 1.46 -3.98 23.73
C GLY A 27 1.28 -4.06 22.21
N GLU A 28 0.10 -3.71 21.70
CA GLU A 28 -0.17 -3.65 20.26
C GLU A 28 0.77 -2.66 19.57
N HIS A 29 0.90 -1.44 20.08
CA HIS A 29 1.83 -0.44 19.55
C HIS A 29 3.29 -0.89 19.58
N PHE A 30 3.73 -1.57 20.65
CA PHE A 30 5.09 -2.08 20.73
C PHE A 30 5.39 -3.08 19.61
N VAL A 31 4.48 -4.02 19.37
CA VAL A 31 4.64 -5.04 18.32
C VAL A 31 4.55 -4.40 16.93
N SER A 32 3.54 -3.58 16.66
CA SER A 32 3.36 -2.90 15.38
C SER A 32 4.58 -2.04 15.02
N ASN A 33 5.13 -1.30 15.98
CA ASN A 33 6.35 -0.52 15.77
C ASN A 33 7.59 -1.42 15.52
N ALA A 34 7.69 -2.58 16.18
CA ALA A 34 8.78 -3.51 15.93
C ALA A 34 8.72 -4.11 14.51
N VAL A 35 7.52 -4.43 14.04
CA VAL A 35 7.26 -4.88 12.67
C VAL A 35 7.60 -3.77 11.66
N MET A 36 7.13 -2.55 11.90
CA MET A 36 7.40 -1.41 11.01
C MET A 36 8.88 -1.12 10.86
N ARG A 37 9.66 -1.15 11.95
CA ARG A 37 11.13 -0.98 11.86
C ARG A 37 11.80 -2.04 11.00
N ARG A 38 11.37 -3.31 11.10
CA ARG A 38 11.93 -4.40 10.30
C ARG A 38 11.52 -4.32 8.84
N LEU A 39 10.28 -3.96 8.56
CA LEU A 39 9.80 -3.73 7.19
C LEU A 39 10.53 -2.53 6.57
N GLY A 40 10.71 -1.44 7.30
CA GLY A 40 11.48 -0.28 6.85
C GLY A 40 12.91 -0.66 6.45
N ALA A 41 13.63 -1.41 7.30
CA ALA A 41 14.96 -1.90 6.98
C ALA A 41 14.96 -2.81 5.75
N ALA A 42 13.96 -3.69 5.61
CA ALA A 42 13.81 -4.55 4.44
C ALA A 42 13.50 -3.76 3.15
N PHE A 43 12.76 -2.68 3.25
CA PHE A 43 12.46 -1.77 2.14
C PHE A 43 13.70 -1.00 1.70
N GLU A 44 14.46 -0.44 2.64
CA GLU A 44 15.70 0.31 2.35
C GLU A 44 16.78 -0.58 1.68
N THR A 45 16.83 -1.85 2.04
CA THR A 45 17.78 -2.82 1.45
C THR A 45 17.28 -3.43 0.15
N ALA A 46 16.00 -3.26 -0.21
CA ALA A 46 15.47 -3.76 -1.47
C ALA A 46 15.94 -2.90 -2.64
N PRO A 47 16.39 -3.51 -3.76
CA PRO A 47 16.87 -2.76 -4.93
C PRO A 47 15.81 -1.78 -5.44
N LEU A 48 16.23 -0.54 -5.74
CA LEU A 48 15.41 0.42 -6.47
C LEU A 48 15.88 0.48 -7.92
N PRO A 49 15.13 -0.08 -8.87
CA PRO A 49 15.50 -0.03 -10.29
C PRO A 49 15.60 1.41 -10.79
N VAL A 50 16.65 1.71 -11.54
CA VAL A 50 16.89 3.04 -12.13
C VAL A 50 16.01 3.30 -13.36
N ARG A 51 15.51 2.23 -13.97
CA ARG A 51 14.68 2.29 -15.18
C ARG A 51 13.44 1.41 -15.00
N GLY A 52 12.36 1.78 -15.70
CA GLY A 52 11.10 1.06 -15.66
C GLY A 52 9.95 1.91 -15.11
N PRO A 53 8.74 1.35 -15.07
CA PRO A 53 7.56 2.04 -14.56
C PRO A 53 7.72 2.35 -13.06
N LEU A 54 7.46 3.61 -12.71
CA LEU A 54 7.49 4.06 -11.32
C LEU A 54 6.13 3.88 -10.67
N VAL A 55 6.11 3.29 -9.50
CA VAL A 55 4.93 3.04 -8.69
C VAL A 55 5.03 3.83 -7.39
N LEU A 56 4.04 4.67 -7.10
CA LEU A 56 3.92 5.32 -5.79
C LEU A 56 2.99 4.49 -4.91
N VAL A 57 3.40 4.20 -3.70
CA VAL A 57 2.64 3.39 -2.74
C VAL A 57 2.42 4.18 -1.47
N GLY A 58 1.20 4.20 -0.95
CA GLY A 58 0.92 4.91 0.31
C GLY A 58 -0.54 4.80 0.73
N LEU A 59 -0.91 5.67 1.65
CA LEU A 59 -2.23 5.70 2.27
C LEU A 59 -2.88 7.08 2.10
N PRO A 60 -4.21 7.15 1.91
CA PRO A 60 -4.92 8.42 1.80
C PRO A 60 -4.88 9.21 3.11
N ALA A 61 -5.35 10.44 3.07
CA ALA A 61 -5.49 11.28 4.25
C ALA A 61 -6.29 10.56 5.36
N GLY A 62 -5.86 10.70 6.60
CA GLY A 62 -6.50 10.08 7.76
C GLY A 62 -6.23 8.58 7.94
N SER A 63 -5.50 7.92 7.05
CA SER A 63 -5.17 6.50 7.13
C SER A 63 -3.74 6.25 7.63
N TYR A 64 -3.59 5.29 8.59
CA TYR A 64 -2.34 5.01 9.30
C TYR A 64 -1.95 3.52 9.31
N HIS A 65 -2.63 2.67 8.56
CA HIS A 65 -2.40 1.21 8.52
C HIS A 65 -1.23 0.83 7.58
N GLU A 66 -0.02 1.22 7.94
CA GLU A 66 1.17 1.21 7.10
C GLU A 66 1.78 -0.16 6.79
N ILE A 67 1.56 -1.18 7.64
CA ILE A 67 2.24 -2.48 7.53
C ILE A 67 2.00 -3.12 6.16
N GLY A 68 0.75 -3.17 5.70
CA GLY A 68 0.39 -3.75 4.41
C GLY A 68 1.05 -3.04 3.22
N PRO A 69 0.85 -1.72 3.07
CA PRO A 69 1.45 -0.95 1.98
C PRO A 69 2.98 -0.98 1.95
N LEU A 70 3.65 -0.90 3.10
CA LEU A 70 5.12 -0.98 3.16
C LEU A 70 5.62 -2.38 2.80
N ALA A 71 4.91 -3.42 3.25
CA ALA A 71 5.21 -4.80 2.86
C ALA A 71 5.04 -5.01 1.35
N PHE A 72 3.96 -4.45 0.76
CA PHE A 72 3.74 -4.46 -0.67
C PHE A 72 4.87 -3.74 -1.43
N ALA A 73 5.23 -2.51 -1.04
CA ALA A 73 6.30 -1.74 -1.66
C ALA A 73 7.64 -2.48 -1.61
N THR A 74 7.92 -3.17 -0.48
CA THR A 74 9.11 -4.02 -0.33
C THR A 74 9.09 -5.20 -1.31
N ALA A 75 7.96 -5.88 -1.43
CA ALA A 75 7.80 -7.00 -2.36
C ALA A 75 7.91 -6.54 -3.82
N ALA A 76 7.30 -5.41 -4.16
CA ALA A 76 7.37 -4.80 -5.48
C ALA A 76 8.81 -4.49 -5.90
N ARG A 77 9.61 -3.86 -5.02
CA ARG A 77 11.05 -3.64 -5.28
C ARG A 77 11.82 -4.94 -5.52
N ARG A 78 11.56 -5.96 -4.72
CA ARG A 78 12.27 -7.27 -4.82
C ARG A 78 12.01 -8.01 -6.12
N ILE A 79 10.89 -7.74 -6.79
CA ILE A 79 10.59 -8.32 -8.11
C ILE A 79 10.90 -7.36 -9.26
N GLY A 80 11.57 -6.24 -8.99
CA GLY A 80 12.10 -5.33 -10.01
C GLY A 80 11.19 -4.15 -10.37
N LEU A 81 10.12 -3.86 -9.61
CA LEU A 81 9.37 -2.63 -9.79
C LEU A 81 10.05 -1.45 -9.07
N ALA A 82 10.10 -0.30 -9.73
CA ALA A 82 10.54 0.94 -9.10
C ALA A 82 9.42 1.47 -8.18
N ALA A 83 9.40 1.05 -6.91
CA ALA A 83 8.39 1.47 -5.95
C ALA A 83 8.92 2.52 -4.97
N LEU A 84 8.24 3.65 -4.86
CA LEU A 84 8.44 4.66 -3.82
C LEU A 84 7.31 4.56 -2.79
N TYR A 85 7.67 4.52 -1.53
CA TYR A 85 6.71 4.51 -0.44
C TYR A 85 6.54 5.93 0.11
N LEU A 86 5.32 6.47 0.03
CA LEU A 86 4.99 7.83 0.47
C LEU A 86 4.57 7.90 1.95
N GLY A 87 4.28 6.74 2.56
CA GLY A 87 3.84 6.68 3.96
C GLY A 87 2.34 6.78 4.14
N SER A 88 1.96 7.13 5.38
CA SER A 88 0.58 7.30 5.82
C SER A 88 0.10 8.75 5.69
N ASN A 89 -1.23 8.93 5.76
CA ASN A 89 -1.88 10.24 5.86
C ASN A 89 -1.43 11.23 4.77
N VAL A 90 -1.35 10.76 3.52
CA VAL A 90 -0.92 11.58 2.38
C VAL A 90 -2.11 12.36 1.82
N PRO A 91 -2.10 13.70 1.86
CA PRO A 91 -3.20 14.51 1.35
C PRO A 91 -3.33 14.42 -0.18
N LEU A 92 -4.53 14.72 -0.70
CA LEU A 92 -4.85 14.71 -2.13
C LEU A 92 -3.82 15.50 -2.95
N GLU A 93 -3.49 16.72 -2.55
CA GLU A 93 -2.57 17.61 -3.26
C GLU A 93 -1.14 17.05 -3.30
N ALA A 94 -0.75 16.28 -2.27
CA ALA A 94 0.55 15.63 -2.25
C ALA A 94 0.59 14.45 -3.23
N TRP A 95 -0.51 13.70 -3.38
CA TRP A 95 -0.65 12.64 -4.38
C TRP A 95 -0.58 13.19 -5.81
N THR A 96 -1.40 14.19 -6.15
CA THR A 96 -1.42 14.79 -7.50
C THR A 96 -0.06 15.37 -7.85
N ARG A 97 0.58 16.05 -6.90
CA ARG A 97 1.92 16.60 -7.08
C ARG A 97 2.98 15.50 -7.27
N ALA A 98 2.94 14.44 -6.46
CA ALA A 98 3.89 13.34 -6.57
C ALA A 98 3.77 12.60 -7.90
N VAL A 99 2.55 12.33 -8.36
CA VAL A 99 2.28 11.73 -9.68
C VAL A 99 2.90 12.58 -10.79
N SER A 100 2.63 13.88 -10.78
CA SER A 100 3.12 14.82 -11.81
C SER A 100 4.66 14.95 -11.82
N ILE A 101 5.28 15.16 -10.63
CA ILE A 101 6.72 15.38 -10.51
C ILE A 101 7.49 14.12 -10.90
N HIS A 102 7.06 12.98 -10.41
CA HIS A 102 7.76 11.71 -10.63
C HIS A 102 7.34 10.99 -11.90
N LYS A 103 6.32 11.49 -12.62
CA LYS A 103 5.76 10.85 -13.82
C LYS A 103 5.42 9.38 -13.53
N ALA A 104 4.70 9.16 -12.44
CA ALA A 104 4.36 7.83 -11.98
C ALA A 104 3.51 7.09 -13.02
N SER A 105 3.82 5.82 -13.25
CA SER A 105 3.04 4.93 -14.11
C SER A 105 1.85 4.33 -13.37
N ALA A 106 1.96 4.20 -12.05
CA ALA A 106 0.90 3.69 -11.20
C ALA A 106 0.97 4.28 -9.79
N ILE A 107 -0.19 4.31 -9.14
CA ILE A 107 -0.29 4.49 -7.68
C ILE A 107 -0.94 3.25 -7.06
N VAL A 108 -0.57 2.93 -5.83
CA VAL A 108 -1.15 1.83 -5.04
C VAL A 108 -1.63 2.39 -3.71
N LEU A 109 -2.92 2.27 -3.48
CA LEU A 109 -3.60 2.77 -2.29
C LEU A 109 -4.14 1.60 -1.47
N SER A 110 -3.97 1.65 -0.14
CA SER A 110 -4.55 0.67 0.77
C SER A 110 -5.86 1.19 1.36
N VAL A 111 -6.91 0.36 1.30
CA VAL A 111 -8.28 0.70 1.73
C VAL A 111 -8.72 -0.33 2.78
N VAL A 112 -8.62 0.04 4.05
CA VAL A 112 -8.90 -0.88 5.17
C VAL A 112 -9.97 -0.38 6.12
N GLN A 113 -10.25 0.92 6.12
CA GLN A 113 -11.27 1.55 6.95
C GLN A 113 -12.36 2.20 6.08
N PRO A 114 -13.59 2.36 6.58
CA PRO A 114 -14.67 2.99 5.80
C PRO A 114 -14.35 4.41 5.32
N HIS A 115 -13.63 5.20 6.10
CA HIS A 115 -13.22 6.55 5.71
C HIS A 115 -12.21 6.53 4.55
N ASP A 116 -11.36 5.50 4.43
CA ASP A 116 -10.42 5.36 3.33
C ASP A 116 -11.14 5.29 1.98
N VAL A 117 -12.33 4.68 1.94
CA VAL A 117 -13.13 4.54 0.72
C VAL A 117 -13.51 5.91 0.16
N ALA A 118 -13.98 6.82 1.01
CA ALA A 118 -14.36 8.18 0.59
C ALA A 118 -13.16 8.99 0.08
N GLU A 119 -12.04 8.93 0.82
CA GLU A 119 -10.80 9.62 0.44
C GLU A 119 -10.22 9.06 -0.86
N VAL A 120 -10.21 7.73 -1.03
CA VAL A 120 -9.71 7.10 -2.26
C VAL A 120 -10.63 7.37 -3.43
N ASN A 121 -11.96 7.39 -3.28
CA ASN A 121 -12.87 7.78 -4.35
C ASN A 121 -12.58 9.20 -4.84
N THR A 122 -12.35 10.15 -3.92
CA THR A 122 -11.96 11.52 -4.29
C THR A 122 -10.63 11.55 -5.05
N LEU A 123 -9.63 10.77 -4.61
CA LEU A 123 -8.35 10.62 -5.31
C LEU A 123 -8.52 10.03 -6.71
N VAL A 124 -9.35 8.99 -6.87
CA VAL A 124 -9.63 8.36 -8.15
C VAL A 124 -10.23 9.34 -9.12
N ASP A 125 -11.24 10.10 -8.69
CA ASP A 125 -11.93 11.09 -9.55
C ASP A 125 -10.95 12.16 -10.06
N VAL A 126 -10.15 12.74 -9.15
CA VAL A 126 -9.21 13.80 -9.50
C VAL A 126 -8.07 13.26 -10.37
N LEU A 127 -7.45 12.14 -9.97
CA LEU A 127 -6.30 11.61 -10.71
C LEU A 127 -6.69 11.04 -12.07
N THR A 128 -7.89 10.47 -12.22
CA THR A 128 -8.38 10.02 -13.53
C THR A 128 -8.61 11.20 -14.48
N ALA A 129 -9.08 12.34 -13.96
CA ALA A 129 -9.29 13.55 -14.76
C ALA A 129 -7.95 14.21 -15.18
N GLU A 130 -6.97 14.28 -14.26
CA GLU A 130 -5.69 14.95 -14.50
C GLU A 130 -4.66 14.06 -15.22
N HIS A 131 -4.72 12.75 -15.00
CA HIS A 131 -3.75 11.75 -15.48
C HIS A 131 -4.47 10.52 -16.04
N PRO A 132 -5.14 10.59 -17.20
CA PRO A 132 -5.96 9.48 -17.72
C PRO A 132 -5.18 8.20 -18.04
N GLU A 133 -3.85 8.28 -18.20
CA GLU A 133 -2.97 7.12 -18.42
C GLU A 133 -2.45 6.48 -17.12
N LEU A 134 -2.67 7.14 -15.97
CA LEU A 134 -2.20 6.64 -14.67
C LEU A 134 -2.98 5.37 -14.28
N LEU A 135 -2.25 4.30 -13.97
CA LEU A 135 -2.87 3.11 -13.40
C LEU A 135 -3.14 3.32 -11.90
N ILE A 136 -4.40 3.41 -11.53
CA ILE A 136 -4.80 3.49 -10.13
C ILE A 136 -5.09 2.07 -9.63
N VAL A 137 -4.42 1.67 -8.57
CA VAL A 137 -4.46 0.33 -7.99
C VAL A 137 -4.89 0.43 -6.54
N VAL A 138 -5.82 -0.42 -6.14
CA VAL A 138 -6.32 -0.49 -4.77
C VAL A 138 -6.13 -1.88 -4.20
N GLY A 139 -5.79 -1.92 -2.91
CA GLY A 139 -5.70 -3.14 -2.12
C GLY A 139 -6.29 -2.94 -0.73
N GLY A 140 -6.39 -4.01 0.05
CA GLY A 140 -6.99 -3.98 1.38
C GLY A 140 -8.41 -4.53 1.39
N ARG A 141 -8.95 -4.73 2.60
CA ARG A 141 -10.23 -5.46 2.80
C ARG A 141 -11.46 -4.76 2.19
N LEU A 142 -11.40 -3.43 2.03
CA LEU A 142 -12.51 -2.63 1.47
C LEU A 142 -12.21 -2.13 0.06
N GLN A 143 -11.24 -2.71 -0.64
CA GLN A 143 -10.87 -2.30 -1.99
C GLN A 143 -12.05 -2.36 -3.00
N HIS A 144 -12.98 -3.29 -2.81
CA HIS A 144 -14.13 -3.48 -3.69
C HIS A 144 -15.26 -2.47 -3.48
N ASP A 145 -15.16 -1.65 -2.43
CA ASP A 145 -16.08 -0.54 -2.17
C ASP A 145 -15.64 0.76 -2.85
N VAL A 146 -14.44 0.76 -3.48
CA VAL A 146 -13.92 1.89 -4.25
C VAL A 146 -14.55 1.91 -5.63
N ASN A 147 -15.02 3.09 -6.03
CA ASN A 147 -15.64 3.32 -7.34
C ASN A 147 -14.60 3.74 -8.39
N GLY A 148 -15.01 3.71 -9.66
CA GLY A 148 -14.21 4.22 -10.78
C GLY A 148 -13.34 3.16 -11.45
N LEU A 149 -12.44 3.63 -12.32
CA LEU A 149 -11.56 2.76 -13.09
C LEU A 149 -10.29 2.44 -12.28
N VAL A 150 -10.36 1.40 -11.48
CA VAL A 150 -9.26 0.97 -10.63
C VAL A 150 -8.92 -0.51 -10.85
N MET A 151 -7.66 -0.86 -10.64
CA MET A 151 -7.21 -2.25 -10.58
C MET A 151 -7.28 -2.75 -9.14
N HIS A 152 -7.99 -3.83 -8.90
CA HIS A 152 -8.05 -4.50 -7.60
C HIS A 152 -6.88 -5.49 -7.46
N LEU A 153 -6.21 -5.46 -6.32
CA LEU A 153 -5.13 -6.42 -6.05
C LEU A 153 -5.69 -7.77 -5.58
N PRO A 154 -5.08 -8.88 -6.01
CA PRO A 154 -5.43 -10.20 -5.48
C PRO A 154 -5.01 -10.32 -4.00
N GLU A 155 -5.52 -11.36 -3.33
CA GLU A 155 -5.07 -11.67 -1.97
C GLU A 155 -3.58 -12.05 -1.92
N GLY A 156 -2.92 -11.60 -0.87
CA GLY A 156 -1.51 -11.87 -0.60
C GLY A 156 -0.57 -10.84 -1.23
N ILE A 157 0.43 -10.44 -0.46
CA ILE A 157 1.38 -9.39 -0.84
C ILE A 157 2.23 -9.80 -2.06
N ALA A 158 2.70 -11.05 -2.10
CA ALA A 158 3.52 -11.53 -3.20
C ALA A 158 2.71 -11.63 -4.50
N ALA A 159 1.48 -12.14 -4.43
CA ALA A 159 0.57 -12.22 -5.59
C ALA A 159 0.20 -10.82 -6.11
N SER A 160 -0.09 -9.89 -5.21
CA SER A 160 -0.40 -8.49 -5.52
C SER A 160 0.76 -7.81 -6.25
N ALA A 161 1.99 -7.97 -5.75
CA ALA A 161 3.17 -7.39 -6.40
C ALA A 161 3.40 -8.00 -7.80
N ALA A 162 3.26 -9.34 -7.94
CA ALA A 162 3.41 -10.02 -9.22
C ALA A 162 2.33 -9.59 -10.24
N ALA A 163 1.07 -9.46 -9.80
CA ALA A 163 -0.03 -8.99 -10.67
C ALA A 163 0.23 -7.58 -11.20
N LEU A 164 0.70 -6.66 -10.34
CA LEU A 164 1.06 -5.31 -10.77
C LEU A 164 2.26 -5.32 -11.73
N ALA A 165 3.29 -6.12 -11.45
CA ALA A 165 4.45 -6.24 -12.33
C ALA A 165 4.05 -6.73 -13.72
N THR A 166 3.21 -7.77 -13.80
CA THR A 166 2.67 -8.27 -15.08
C THR A 166 1.90 -7.17 -15.83
N ARG A 167 1.11 -6.35 -15.13
CA ARG A 167 0.30 -5.29 -15.75
C ARG A 167 1.14 -4.12 -16.28
N LEU A 168 2.30 -3.83 -15.67
CA LEU A 168 3.14 -2.70 -16.04
C LEU A 168 4.29 -3.04 -16.98
N MET A 169 4.76 -4.29 -16.98
CA MET A 169 5.95 -4.71 -17.72
C MET A 169 5.67 -5.76 -18.80
N GLY A 170 4.46 -6.33 -18.84
CA GLY A 170 3.97 -7.24 -19.88
C GLY A 170 3.35 -6.48 -21.01
#